data_4cf37685f2f29605bd42288b30cc6269
#
_entry.id   4cf37685f2f29605bd42288b30cc6269
#
_cell.length_a   1.000
_cell.length_b   1.000
_cell.length_c   1.000
_cell.angle_alpha   90.00
_cell.angle_beta   90.00
_cell.angle_gamma   90.00
#
_symmetry.space_group_name_H-M   'P 1'
#
loop_
_entity.id
_entity.type
_entity.pdbx_description
1 polymer ?
#
loop_
_entity_poly.entity_id
_entity_poly.type
_entity_poly.pdbx_seq_one_letter_code
_entity_poly.pdbx_strand_id
1 'polypeptide(L)'
;MKKKVIALILVALACVSIWLAINATQNAALAWCLALVCIVLAVLMWKGKKQAPKEQPQATPVYSFVNFNLSGVTYPNDEGVSRQDLIRRIDNAQSPFENSGSLDVDLKPIKFRGEDAIECRVNGCQIGFVPKDMVPEVLAAIKKPGATISGFQVVGGEDGLNYGVSMAVRFEK
;
A
#
# COMPACT_ATOMS: atom_id res chain seq x y z
N MET A 1 -4.90 -32.99 7.57
CA MET A 1 -5.01 -34.43 7.87
C MET A 1 -3.67 -35.08 8.24
N LYS A 2 -2.58 -34.92 7.50
CA LYS A 2 -1.27 -35.55 7.73
C LYS A 2 -0.70 -35.35 9.16
N LYS A 3 -0.83 -34.17 9.77
CA LYS A 3 -0.29 -33.88 11.14
C LYS A 3 -1.04 -34.60 12.27
N LYS A 4 -2.35 -34.87 12.13
CA LYS A 4 -3.12 -35.65 13.12
C LYS A 4 -2.72 -37.11 13.09
N VAL A 5 -2.43 -37.65 11.89
CA VAL A 5 -1.99 -39.02 11.72
C VAL A 5 -0.60 -39.22 12.34
N ILE A 6 0.33 -38.28 12.15
CA ILE A 6 1.67 -38.33 12.75
C ILE A 6 1.61 -38.29 14.28
N ALA A 7 0.74 -37.44 14.86
CA ALA A 7 0.56 -37.38 16.31
C ALA A 7 0.01 -38.70 16.87
N LEU A 8 -0.93 -39.36 16.16
CA LEU A 8 -1.49 -40.65 16.55
C LEU A 8 -0.44 -41.76 16.48
N ILE A 9 0.42 -41.75 15.48
CA ILE A 9 1.53 -42.71 15.35
C ILE A 9 2.54 -42.53 16.49
N LEU A 10 2.88 -41.30 16.88
CA LEU A 10 3.79 -41.03 17.99
C LEU A 10 3.22 -41.49 19.34
N VAL A 11 1.90 -41.30 19.56
CA VAL A 11 1.23 -41.81 20.77
C VAL A 11 1.23 -43.35 20.80
N ALA A 12 0.95 -43.99 19.67
CA ALA A 12 0.99 -45.46 19.58
C ALA A 12 2.41 -46.01 19.84
N LEU A 13 3.45 -45.36 19.29
CA LEU A 13 4.86 -45.73 19.56
C LEU A 13 5.23 -45.54 21.04
N ALA A 14 4.75 -44.48 21.69
CA ALA A 14 4.96 -44.26 23.12
C ALA A 14 4.29 -45.38 23.97
N CYS A 15 3.07 -45.80 23.63
CA CYS A 15 2.38 -46.89 24.32
C CYS A 15 3.11 -48.22 24.16
N VAL A 16 3.63 -48.53 22.97
CA VAL A 16 4.42 -49.76 22.72
C VAL A 16 5.74 -49.71 23.51
N SER A 17 6.41 -48.56 23.59
CA SER A 17 7.65 -48.40 24.37
C SER A 17 7.42 -48.61 25.86
N ILE A 18 6.30 -48.10 26.41
CA ILE A 18 5.92 -48.33 27.81
C ILE A 18 5.63 -49.80 28.08
N TRP A 19 4.91 -50.48 27.17
CA TRP A 19 4.60 -51.88 27.30
C TRP A 19 5.87 -52.78 27.30
N LEU A 20 6.83 -52.48 26.40
CA LEU A 20 8.12 -53.10 26.34
C LEU A 20 8.96 -52.85 27.59
N ALA A 21 8.91 -51.66 28.17
CA ALA A 21 9.61 -51.31 29.41
C ALA A 21 9.11 -52.08 30.63
N ILE A 22 7.80 -52.38 30.67
CA ILE A 22 7.19 -53.13 31.78
C ILE A 22 7.59 -54.63 31.69
N ASN A 23 7.79 -55.16 30.47
CA ASN A 23 8.08 -56.54 30.25
C ASN A 23 9.60 -56.89 30.14
N ALA A 24 10.48 -55.89 30.07
CA ALA A 24 11.94 -56.09 29.93
C ALA A 24 12.66 -55.89 31.26
N THR A 25 13.13 -56.98 31.88
CA THR A 25 13.79 -56.96 33.21
C THR A 25 15.22 -56.39 33.21
N GLN A 26 15.88 -56.16 32.06
CA GLN A 26 17.28 -55.73 32.03
C GLN A 26 17.58 -54.36 31.43
N ASN A 27 16.63 -53.66 30.77
CA ASN A 27 16.86 -52.34 30.19
C ASN A 27 15.72 -51.33 30.45
N ALA A 28 15.04 -51.47 31.57
CA ALA A 28 13.90 -50.64 31.95
C ALA A 28 14.24 -49.13 31.95
N ALA A 29 15.44 -48.73 32.37
CA ALA A 29 15.87 -47.35 32.44
C ALA A 29 15.92 -46.66 31.05
N LEU A 30 16.45 -47.37 30.03
CA LEU A 30 16.52 -46.85 28.66
C LEU A 30 15.13 -46.68 28.04
N ALA A 31 14.22 -47.59 28.31
CA ALA A 31 12.86 -47.53 27.78
C ALA A 31 12.05 -46.39 28.41
N TRP A 32 12.25 -46.09 29.72
CA TRP A 32 11.65 -44.93 30.39
C TRP A 32 12.18 -43.61 29.86
N CYS A 33 13.50 -43.49 29.57
CA CYS A 33 14.09 -42.31 28.97
C CYS A 33 13.51 -42.04 27.56
N LEU A 34 13.36 -43.07 26.74
CA LEU A 34 12.75 -42.92 25.40
C LEU A 34 11.28 -42.50 25.46
N ALA A 35 10.50 -43.08 26.39
CA ALA A 35 9.11 -42.67 26.60
C ALA A 35 8.98 -41.19 27.01
N LEU A 36 9.84 -40.71 27.93
CA LEU A 36 9.86 -39.30 28.34
C LEU A 36 10.21 -38.36 27.17
N VAL A 37 11.20 -38.71 26.35
CA VAL A 37 11.57 -37.90 25.17
C VAL A 37 10.39 -37.83 24.18
N CYS A 38 9.69 -38.92 23.93
CA CYS A 38 8.51 -38.95 23.05
C CYS A 38 7.37 -38.05 23.59
N ILE A 39 7.12 -38.10 24.90
CA ILE A 39 6.10 -37.25 25.56
C ILE A 39 6.48 -35.75 25.44
N VAL A 40 7.74 -35.40 25.71
CA VAL A 40 8.22 -34.01 25.59
C VAL A 40 8.08 -33.49 24.15
N LEU A 41 8.47 -34.29 23.16
CA LEU A 41 8.32 -33.97 21.75
C LEU A 41 6.84 -33.79 21.35
N ALA A 42 5.97 -34.68 21.82
CA ALA A 42 4.52 -34.54 21.56
C ALA A 42 3.93 -33.29 22.18
N VAL A 43 4.34 -32.89 23.40
CA VAL A 43 3.91 -31.64 24.07
C VAL A 43 4.46 -30.42 23.36
N LEU A 44 5.72 -30.45 22.89
CA LEU A 44 6.31 -29.34 22.13
C LEU A 44 5.60 -29.15 20.77
N MET A 45 5.27 -30.24 20.09
CA MET A 45 4.49 -30.18 18.84
C MET A 45 3.05 -29.72 19.06
N TRP A 46 2.48 -29.98 20.24
CA TRP A 46 1.12 -29.48 20.57
C TRP A 46 1.14 -28.01 20.96
N LYS A 47 2.13 -27.56 21.77
CA LYS A 47 2.30 -26.15 22.11
C LYS A 47 2.68 -25.25 20.91
N GLY A 48 3.29 -25.81 19.87
CA GLY A 48 3.63 -25.09 18.65
C GLY A 48 2.43 -24.61 17.80
N LYS A 49 1.20 -24.95 18.19
CA LYS A 49 -0.02 -24.39 17.59
C LYS A 49 -0.55 -23.22 18.41
N LYS A 50 0.25 -22.15 18.59
CA LYS A 50 -0.39 -20.83 18.66
C LYS A 50 -1.12 -20.66 17.33
N GLN A 51 -2.46 -20.73 17.36
CA GLN A 51 -3.27 -20.32 16.22
C GLN A 51 -2.75 -18.93 15.86
N ALA A 52 -2.20 -18.82 14.64
CA ALA A 52 -2.03 -17.50 14.03
C ALA A 52 -3.36 -16.77 14.24
N PRO A 53 -3.35 -15.51 14.68
CA PRO A 53 -4.58 -14.74 14.78
C PRO A 53 -5.34 -15.00 13.46
N LYS A 54 -6.60 -15.43 13.56
CA LYS A 54 -7.46 -15.47 12.37
C LYS A 54 -7.42 -14.06 11.85
N GLU A 55 -6.72 -13.82 10.73
CA GLU A 55 -6.87 -12.58 9.98
C GLU A 55 -8.39 -12.42 9.79
N GLN A 56 -8.96 -11.50 10.57
CA GLN A 56 -10.29 -11.01 10.27
C GLN A 56 -10.20 -10.54 8.81
N PRO A 57 -11.16 -10.88 7.95
CA PRO A 57 -11.20 -10.33 6.61
C PRO A 57 -11.11 -8.81 6.78
N GLN A 58 -9.94 -8.23 6.51
CA GLN A 58 -9.81 -6.78 6.44
C GLN A 58 -10.78 -6.37 5.34
N ALA A 59 -11.82 -5.62 5.74
CA ALA A 59 -12.73 -5.03 4.77
C ALA A 59 -11.85 -4.28 3.77
N THR A 60 -11.91 -4.71 2.51
CA THR A 60 -11.14 -4.06 1.43
C THR A 60 -11.61 -2.61 1.41
N PRO A 61 -10.74 -1.62 1.63
CA PRO A 61 -11.16 -0.23 1.66
C PRO A 61 -11.79 0.12 0.31
N VAL A 62 -12.98 0.70 0.35
CA VAL A 62 -13.67 1.18 -0.83
C VAL A 62 -13.18 2.60 -1.10
N TYR A 63 -12.57 2.80 -2.28
CA TYR A 63 -12.07 4.10 -2.69
C TYR A 63 -13.06 4.84 -3.58
N SER A 64 -13.07 6.15 -3.45
CA SER A 64 -13.71 7.10 -4.37
C SER A 64 -12.66 7.95 -5.05
N PHE A 65 -12.99 8.50 -6.22
CA PHE A 65 -12.10 9.30 -7.05
C PHE A 65 -12.78 10.60 -7.47
N VAL A 66 -12.02 11.68 -7.47
CA VAL A 66 -12.40 12.96 -8.11
C VAL A 66 -11.41 13.20 -9.24
N ASN A 67 -11.90 13.22 -10.47
CA ASN A 67 -11.09 13.42 -11.67
C ASN A 67 -11.30 14.83 -12.20
N PHE A 68 -10.23 15.49 -12.63
CA PHE A 68 -10.28 16.82 -13.21
C PHE A 68 -9.07 17.09 -14.12
N ASN A 69 -9.20 18.07 -15.01
CA ASN A 69 -8.09 18.57 -15.81
C ASN A 69 -7.65 19.90 -15.24
N LEU A 70 -6.34 20.18 -15.20
CA LEU A 70 -5.85 21.47 -14.75
C LEU A 70 -6.27 22.60 -15.69
N SER A 71 -6.58 23.75 -15.10
CA SER A 71 -6.86 25.00 -15.78
C SER A 71 -5.66 25.96 -15.70
N GLY A 72 -5.64 26.97 -16.57
CA GLY A 72 -4.63 28.00 -16.58
C GLY A 72 -3.23 27.55 -17.03
N VAL A 73 -3.12 26.37 -17.62
CA VAL A 73 -1.85 25.78 -18.11
C VAL A 73 -1.19 26.57 -19.24
N THR A 74 -1.90 27.48 -19.90
CA THR A 74 -1.39 28.31 -21.00
C THR A 74 -0.79 29.64 -20.55
N TYR A 75 -0.96 29.98 -19.28
CA TYR A 75 -0.41 31.21 -18.70
C TYR A 75 0.93 30.95 -18.01
N PRO A 76 1.81 31.98 -17.84
CA PRO A 76 3.01 31.79 -17.04
C PRO A 76 2.66 31.49 -15.56
N ASN A 77 3.58 30.84 -14.85
CA ASN A 77 3.46 30.56 -13.42
C ASN A 77 3.77 31.84 -12.58
N ASP A 78 3.81 31.67 -11.25
CA ASP A 78 4.11 32.71 -10.27
C ASP A 78 5.56 33.27 -10.41
N GLU A 79 6.48 32.51 -11.01
CA GLU A 79 7.86 32.90 -11.29
C GLU A 79 8.06 33.48 -12.70
N GLY A 80 6.99 33.62 -13.49
CA GLY A 80 7.03 34.10 -14.88
C GLY A 80 7.45 33.04 -15.90
N VAL A 81 7.60 31.76 -15.50
CA VAL A 81 7.97 30.67 -16.38
C VAL A 81 6.74 30.12 -17.11
N SER A 82 6.87 29.79 -18.39
CA SER A 82 5.80 29.18 -19.16
C SER A 82 5.40 27.84 -18.58
N ARG A 83 4.12 27.68 -18.17
CA ARG A 83 3.59 26.38 -17.71
C ARG A 83 3.57 25.34 -18.82
N GLN A 84 3.37 25.75 -20.06
CA GLN A 84 3.48 24.86 -21.21
C GLN A 84 4.89 24.25 -21.34
N ASP A 85 5.92 25.07 -21.12
CA ASP A 85 7.30 24.59 -21.15
C ASP A 85 7.58 23.65 -19.97
N LEU A 86 7.09 23.94 -18.78
CA LEU A 86 7.21 23.05 -17.60
C LEU A 86 6.51 21.72 -17.84
N ILE A 87 5.28 21.71 -18.36
CA ILE A 87 4.53 20.49 -18.63
C ILE A 87 5.22 19.67 -19.72
N ARG A 88 5.74 20.30 -20.77
CA ARG A 88 6.53 19.64 -21.80
C ARG A 88 7.80 18.99 -21.23
N ARG A 89 8.47 19.65 -20.27
CA ARG A 89 9.65 19.08 -19.59
C ARG A 89 9.27 17.90 -18.69
N ILE A 90 8.10 17.94 -18.04
CA ILE A 90 7.57 16.81 -17.27
C ILE A 90 7.35 15.61 -18.20
N ASP A 91 6.68 15.84 -19.33
CA ASP A 91 6.38 14.81 -20.33
C ASP A 91 7.63 14.15 -20.89
N ASN A 92 8.67 14.93 -21.14
CA ASN A 92 9.95 14.46 -21.68
C ASN A 92 10.97 14.08 -20.60
N ALA A 93 10.59 14.03 -19.32
CA ALA A 93 11.48 13.76 -18.20
C ALA A 93 12.76 14.61 -18.23
N GLN A 94 12.62 15.92 -18.50
CA GLN A 94 13.72 16.88 -18.57
C GLN A 94 13.86 17.66 -17.26
N SER A 95 15.04 18.25 -17.01
CA SER A 95 15.31 19.07 -15.82
C SER A 95 14.27 20.17 -15.61
N PRO A 96 13.73 20.39 -14.40
CA PRO A 96 14.11 19.77 -13.11
C PRO A 96 13.37 18.45 -12.79
N PHE A 97 12.76 17.78 -13.77
CA PHE A 97 11.92 16.61 -13.60
C PHE A 97 12.65 15.30 -14.00
N GLU A 98 13.89 15.38 -14.40
CA GLU A 98 14.75 14.23 -14.66
C GLU A 98 15.03 13.46 -13.36
N ASN A 99 15.03 12.12 -13.43
CA ASN A 99 15.41 11.20 -12.35
C ASN A 99 14.51 11.16 -11.10
N SER A 100 13.36 11.77 -11.10
CA SER A 100 12.41 11.52 -10.01
C SER A 100 11.71 10.19 -10.27
N GLY A 101 12.07 9.14 -9.56
CA GLY A 101 11.35 7.85 -9.58
C GLY A 101 9.87 8.00 -9.22
N SER A 102 9.46 9.16 -8.74
CA SER A 102 8.09 9.66 -8.62
C SER A 102 8.11 11.19 -8.65
N LEU A 103 7.25 11.80 -9.46
CA LEU A 103 6.99 13.23 -9.42
C LEU A 103 6.37 13.57 -8.06
N ASP A 104 6.93 14.58 -7.39
CA ASP A 104 6.31 15.16 -6.19
C ASP A 104 5.20 16.11 -6.63
N VAL A 105 3.96 15.63 -6.59
CA VAL A 105 2.78 16.37 -7.01
C VAL A 105 2.01 16.83 -5.78
N ASP A 106 1.82 18.13 -5.64
CA ASP A 106 1.11 18.76 -4.53
C ASP A 106 -0.09 19.59 -5.02
N LEU A 107 -1.19 19.51 -4.27
CA LEU A 107 -2.40 20.32 -4.43
C LEU A 107 -2.55 21.25 -3.23
N LYS A 108 -2.19 22.52 -3.42
CA LYS A 108 -2.14 23.50 -2.36
C LYS A 108 -3.33 24.47 -2.40
N PRO A 109 -4.22 24.42 -1.38
CA PRO A 109 -5.27 25.42 -1.24
C PRO A 109 -4.70 26.82 -1.02
N ILE A 110 -5.17 27.79 -1.78
CA ILE A 110 -4.75 29.18 -1.71
C ILE A 110 -5.96 30.13 -1.83
N LYS A 111 -5.73 31.42 -1.60
CA LYS A 111 -6.66 32.48 -2.00
C LYS A 111 -6.12 33.14 -3.26
N PHE A 112 -6.86 33.05 -4.36
CA PHE A 112 -6.54 33.73 -5.60
C PHE A 112 -7.58 34.81 -5.89
N ARG A 113 -7.17 36.08 -5.88
CA ARG A 113 -8.05 37.23 -6.04
C ARG A 113 -9.25 37.26 -5.06
N GLY A 114 -9.03 36.78 -3.83
CA GLY A 114 -10.06 36.73 -2.79
C GLY A 114 -10.94 35.47 -2.79
N GLU A 115 -10.91 34.67 -3.84
CA GLU A 115 -11.65 33.40 -3.95
C GLU A 115 -10.79 32.19 -3.57
N ASP A 116 -11.46 31.11 -3.14
CA ASP A 116 -10.78 29.84 -2.91
C ASP A 116 -10.31 29.25 -4.24
N ALA A 117 -9.05 28.83 -4.28
CA ALA A 117 -8.43 28.17 -5.41
C ALA A 117 -7.50 27.05 -4.90
N ILE A 118 -7.16 26.13 -5.77
CA ILE A 118 -6.16 25.09 -5.49
C ILE A 118 -5.13 25.14 -6.60
N GLU A 119 -3.89 25.47 -6.25
CA GLU A 119 -2.77 25.39 -7.19
C GLU A 119 -2.21 23.98 -7.23
N CYS A 120 -1.76 23.55 -8.41
CA CYS A 120 -1.03 22.32 -8.59
C CYS A 120 0.45 22.63 -8.81
N ARG A 121 1.30 21.99 -8.00
CA ARG A 121 2.76 22.03 -8.11
C ARG A 121 3.34 20.66 -8.38
N VAL A 122 4.36 20.61 -9.20
CA VAL A 122 5.15 19.41 -9.47
C VAL A 122 6.60 19.76 -9.18
N ASN A 123 7.24 19.01 -8.26
CA ASN A 123 8.59 19.29 -7.76
C ASN A 123 8.76 20.77 -7.35
N GLY A 124 7.70 21.35 -6.72
CA GLY A 124 7.66 22.75 -6.31
C GLY A 124 7.29 23.77 -7.40
N CYS A 125 7.34 23.41 -8.68
CA CYS A 125 6.97 24.29 -9.79
C CYS A 125 5.45 24.34 -9.99
N GLN A 126 4.86 25.54 -10.03
CA GLN A 126 3.42 25.69 -10.28
C GLN A 126 3.12 25.43 -11.77
N ILE A 127 2.26 24.44 -12.05
CA ILE A 127 1.92 24.03 -13.41
C ILE A 127 0.47 24.36 -13.81
N GLY A 128 -0.39 24.71 -12.86
CA GLY A 128 -1.79 25.04 -13.13
C GLY A 128 -2.63 25.17 -11.87
N PHE A 129 -3.94 25.18 -12.06
CA PHE A 129 -4.93 25.26 -11.00
C PHE A 129 -6.03 24.21 -11.22
N VAL A 130 -6.67 23.79 -10.16
CA VAL A 130 -7.94 23.07 -10.23
C VAL A 130 -9.01 23.98 -10.84
N PRO A 131 -9.85 23.51 -11.77
CA PRO A 131 -10.96 24.30 -12.30
C PRO A 131 -11.86 24.85 -11.18
N LYS A 132 -12.33 26.09 -11.32
CA LYS A 132 -13.08 26.79 -10.28
C LYS A 132 -14.33 26.03 -9.81
N ASP A 133 -15.03 25.38 -10.71
CA ASP A 133 -16.22 24.58 -10.45
C ASP A 133 -15.90 23.29 -9.67
N MET A 134 -14.67 22.77 -9.80
CA MET A 134 -14.20 21.57 -9.10
C MET A 134 -13.55 21.86 -7.74
N VAL A 135 -13.20 23.12 -7.44
CA VAL A 135 -12.53 23.50 -6.19
C VAL A 135 -13.25 22.99 -4.94
N PRO A 136 -14.58 23.14 -4.77
CA PRO A 136 -15.26 22.65 -3.57
C PRO A 136 -15.17 21.13 -3.40
N GLU A 137 -15.29 20.37 -4.50
CA GLU A 137 -15.23 18.92 -4.49
C GLU A 137 -13.82 18.42 -4.18
N VAL A 138 -12.80 18.99 -4.83
CA VAL A 138 -11.39 18.63 -4.60
C VAL A 138 -10.96 19.00 -3.17
N LEU A 139 -11.38 20.18 -2.66
CA LEU A 139 -11.13 20.57 -1.26
C LEU A 139 -11.76 19.59 -0.26
N ALA A 140 -12.95 19.07 -0.56
CA ALA A 140 -13.59 18.05 0.27
C ALA A 140 -12.86 16.72 0.19
N ALA A 141 -12.38 16.34 -1.01
CA ALA A 141 -11.65 15.10 -1.24
C ALA A 141 -10.30 15.06 -0.52
N ILE A 142 -9.48 16.13 -0.64
CA ILE A 142 -8.13 16.17 -0.02
C ILE A 142 -8.16 16.20 1.51
N LYS A 143 -9.30 16.55 2.12
CA LYS A 143 -9.51 16.53 3.58
C LYS A 143 -9.95 15.15 4.10
N LYS A 144 -10.29 14.21 3.21
CA LYS A 144 -10.72 12.87 3.60
C LYS A 144 -9.54 12.02 4.07
N PRO A 145 -9.78 11.05 4.98
CA PRO A 145 -8.76 10.08 5.38
C PRO A 145 -8.21 9.32 4.16
N GLY A 146 -6.91 9.09 4.14
CA GLY A 146 -6.25 8.36 3.05
C GLY A 146 -6.29 9.06 1.68
N ALA A 147 -6.60 10.37 1.65
CA ALA A 147 -6.57 11.14 0.41
C ALA A 147 -5.16 11.17 -0.20
N THR A 148 -5.06 10.78 -1.46
CA THR A 148 -3.80 10.77 -2.22
C THR A 148 -4.06 11.16 -3.67
N ILE A 149 -3.08 11.77 -4.32
CA ILE A 149 -3.08 11.95 -5.77
C ILE A 149 -2.79 10.57 -6.37
N SER A 150 -3.75 10.02 -7.10
CA SER A 150 -3.69 8.66 -7.64
C SER A 150 -3.52 8.59 -9.16
N GLY A 151 -3.66 9.72 -9.83
CA GLY A 151 -3.46 9.85 -11.27
C GLY A 151 -2.85 11.21 -11.59
N PHE A 152 -1.83 11.21 -12.41
CA PHE A 152 -1.22 12.39 -13.02
C PHE A 152 -0.81 12.00 -14.44
N GLN A 153 -1.36 12.66 -15.41
CA GLN A 153 -1.09 12.36 -16.82
C GLN A 153 -1.00 13.65 -17.62
N VAL A 154 0.09 13.80 -18.35
CA VAL A 154 0.20 14.86 -19.37
C VAL A 154 -0.59 14.41 -20.61
N VAL A 155 -1.35 15.32 -21.19
CA VAL A 155 -2.19 15.10 -22.37
C VAL A 155 -1.97 16.22 -23.39
N GLY A 156 -2.13 15.91 -24.68
CA GLY A 156 -1.89 16.87 -25.77
C GLY A 156 -0.41 17.09 -26.07
N GLY A 157 -0.06 18.25 -26.61
CA GLY A 157 1.31 18.57 -27.03
C GLY A 157 1.70 18.07 -28.42
N GLU A 158 0.86 17.24 -29.06
CA GLU A 158 1.05 16.77 -30.42
C GLU A 158 0.47 17.78 -31.42
N ASP A 159 0.98 17.81 -32.63
CA ASP A 159 0.50 18.62 -33.76
C ASP A 159 0.33 20.13 -33.44
N GLY A 160 1.17 20.67 -32.52
CA GLY A 160 1.10 22.08 -32.13
C GLY A 160 -0.04 22.41 -31.14
N LEU A 161 -0.71 21.41 -30.60
CA LEU A 161 -1.71 21.59 -29.55
C LEU A 161 -1.03 21.88 -28.20
N ASN A 162 -1.75 22.60 -27.34
CA ASN A 162 -1.27 22.86 -25.98
C ASN A 162 -1.22 21.56 -25.15
N TYR A 163 -0.24 21.50 -24.27
CA TYR A 163 -0.21 20.48 -23.21
C TYR A 163 -1.29 20.76 -22.18
N GLY A 164 -1.93 19.71 -21.71
CA GLY A 164 -2.82 19.68 -20.56
C GLY A 164 -2.34 18.69 -19.52
N VAL A 165 -2.98 18.71 -18.35
CA VAL A 165 -2.72 17.72 -17.29
C VAL A 165 -4.05 17.22 -16.76
N SER A 166 -4.26 15.91 -16.80
CA SER A 166 -5.36 15.20 -16.17
C SER A 166 -4.91 14.63 -14.83
N MET A 167 -5.73 14.78 -13.79
CA MET A 167 -5.43 14.36 -12.43
C MET A 167 -6.59 13.63 -11.78
N ALA A 168 -6.28 12.79 -10.81
CA ALA A 168 -7.24 12.11 -9.95
C ALA A 168 -6.82 12.18 -8.48
N VAL A 169 -7.76 12.53 -7.60
CA VAL A 169 -7.61 12.40 -6.15
C VAL A 169 -8.41 11.20 -5.68
N ARG A 170 -7.75 10.26 -5.03
CA ARG A 170 -8.35 9.07 -4.42
C ARG A 170 -8.50 9.30 -2.92
N PHE A 171 -9.60 8.85 -2.32
CA PHE A 171 -9.84 8.89 -0.87
C PHE A 171 -10.70 7.69 -0.44
N GLU A 172 -10.65 7.35 0.83
CA GLU A 172 -11.51 6.30 1.41
C GLU A 172 -12.95 6.81 1.58
N LYS A 173 -13.91 5.92 1.27
CA LYS A 173 -15.34 6.22 1.30
C LYS A 173 -15.94 6.01 2.68
#